data_8c32104f0c7d8ca651bb592c0c106320
#
_entry.id   8c32104f0c7d8ca651bb592c0c106320
#
_cell.length_a   1.000
_cell.length_b   1.000
_cell.length_c   1.000
_cell.angle_alpha   90.00
_cell.angle_beta   90.00
_cell.angle_gamma   90.00
#
_symmetry.space_group_name_H-M   'P 1'
#
loop_
_entity.id
_entity.type
_entity.pdbx_description
1 polymer ?
#
loop_
_entity_poly.entity_id
_entity_poly.type
_entity_poly.pdbx_seq_one_letter_code
_entity_poly.pdbx_strand_id
1 'polypeptide(L)'
;SGWHTVKYPGIIDGNYLYNRCHLIGYQLAGENANTKNLITGTRYMNTEGMLPFENMVADYVRETGNHVMYRVTPVFEGDNLLSDGVLMEAKSVEDNGAGVLFNVFCYNVQPGIIINYENGESMADGASPAAKIKQTVQERKTEAEEVPVAGKPEAEEAPTAQQAAETGAYAVNDRNGKIHKTGQCPATGDGEHAMKSPIYFGTYEEAEAYSFSIAPKQDKRKCGNCW
;
A
#
# COMPACT_ATOMS: atom_id res chain seq x y z
N SER A 1 19.56 9.63 -14.68
CA SER A 1 20.69 9.84 -13.79
C SER A 1 20.75 11.33 -13.53
N GLY A 2 21.12 11.78 -12.37
CA GLY A 2 21.18 13.18 -12.00
C GLY A 2 20.57 13.48 -10.65
N TRP A 3 19.97 12.48 -10.05
CA TRP A 3 19.42 12.60 -8.72
C TRP A 3 20.47 12.45 -7.64
N HIS A 4 20.16 13.02 -6.49
CA HIS A 4 21.03 13.07 -5.34
C HIS A 4 21.39 11.65 -4.87
N THR A 5 22.67 11.38 -4.77
CA THR A 5 23.19 10.15 -4.22
C THR A 5 23.25 10.28 -2.70
N VAL A 6 22.12 10.16 -2.04
CA VAL A 6 21.98 10.38 -0.61
C VAL A 6 21.74 9.07 0.14
N LYS A 7 22.37 8.96 1.33
CA LYS A 7 22.28 7.80 2.22
C LYS A 7 21.76 8.23 3.58
N TYR A 8 20.96 7.38 4.20
CA TYR A 8 20.47 7.57 5.56
C TYR A 8 20.72 6.31 6.40
N PRO A 9 21.95 6.14 6.92
CA PRO A 9 22.30 4.97 7.73
C PRO A 9 21.40 4.84 8.96
N GLY A 10 20.90 3.63 9.20
CA GLY A 10 19.98 3.33 10.31
C GLY A 10 18.52 3.66 10.05
N ILE A 11 18.20 4.32 8.90
CA ILE A 11 16.82 4.60 8.49
C ILE A 11 16.47 3.78 7.23
N ILE A 12 17.40 3.65 6.29
CA ILE A 12 17.18 2.94 5.04
C ILE A 12 18.08 1.71 5.01
N ASP A 13 17.47 0.53 4.87
CA ASP A 13 18.20 -0.71 4.61
C ASP A 13 18.70 -0.71 3.18
N GLY A 14 19.99 -0.56 3.00
CA GLY A 14 20.65 -0.50 1.73
C GLY A 14 21.47 0.76 1.54
N ASN A 15 21.83 1.06 0.28
CA ASN A 15 22.84 2.09 0.05
C ASN A 15 22.27 3.50 -0.13
N TYR A 16 21.14 3.64 -0.84
CA TYR A 16 20.69 4.95 -1.29
C TYR A 16 19.19 5.12 -1.15
N LEU A 17 18.75 6.36 -0.86
CA LEU A 17 17.34 6.76 -0.84
C LEU A 17 16.70 6.54 -2.22
N TYR A 18 17.32 7.08 -3.26
CA TYR A 18 16.79 7.00 -4.61
C TYR A 18 17.41 5.86 -5.42
N ASN A 19 16.56 5.20 -6.18
CA ASN A 19 16.88 4.16 -7.13
C ASN A 19 16.38 4.54 -8.52
N ARG A 20 16.95 3.92 -9.55
CA ARG A 20 16.34 3.87 -10.87
C ARG A 20 15.29 2.78 -10.86
N CYS A 21 14.04 3.17 -10.53
CA CYS A 21 12.94 2.24 -10.49
C CYS A 21 12.46 1.96 -11.90
N HIS A 22 12.29 0.71 -12.26
CA HIS A 22 11.56 0.36 -13.47
C HIS A 22 10.09 0.64 -13.27
N LEU A 23 9.42 1.25 -14.24
CA LEU A 23 7.96 1.36 -14.26
C LEU A 23 7.34 -0.02 -14.48
N ILE A 24 7.88 -0.78 -15.42
CA ILE A 24 7.55 -2.20 -15.60
C ILE A 24 8.82 -3.00 -15.29
N GLY A 25 8.76 -3.82 -14.26
CA GLY A 25 9.90 -4.56 -13.75
C GLY A 25 10.61 -5.42 -14.81
N TYR A 26 11.91 -5.61 -14.64
CA TYR A 26 12.72 -6.41 -15.56
C TYR A 26 12.15 -7.80 -15.82
N GLN A 27 11.59 -8.42 -14.78
CA GLN A 27 10.97 -9.75 -14.88
C GLN A 27 9.75 -9.80 -15.83
N LEU A 28 9.15 -8.64 -16.13
CA LEU A 28 7.98 -8.52 -17.03
C LEU A 28 8.36 -8.00 -18.41
N ALA A 29 9.26 -7.02 -18.49
CA ALA A 29 9.61 -6.35 -19.75
C ALA A 29 10.91 -6.86 -20.39
N GLY A 30 11.81 -7.49 -19.63
CA GLY A 30 13.14 -7.87 -20.09
C GLY A 30 14.07 -6.70 -20.39
N GLU A 31 13.69 -5.47 -20.04
CA GLU A 31 14.43 -4.25 -20.34
C GLU A 31 15.16 -3.70 -19.12
N ASN A 32 16.47 -3.50 -19.21
CA ASN A 32 17.28 -3.05 -18.10
C ASN A 32 17.63 -1.56 -18.14
N ALA A 33 17.79 -0.97 -19.31
CA ALA A 33 18.35 0.39 -19.47
C ALA A 33 17.48 1.31 -20.36
N ASN A 34 16.25 0.95 -20.64
CA ASN A 34 15.34 1.80 -21.39
C ASN A 34 14.93 3.01 -20.53
N THR A 35 15.34 4.22 -20.96
CA THR A 35 15.07 5.46 -20.24
C THR A 35 13.58 5.80 -20.15
N LYS A 36 12.75 5.27 -21.07
CA LYS A 36 11.29 5.43 -21.03
C LYS A 36 10.62 4.53 -19.97
N ASN A 37 11.34 3.51 -19.51
CA ASN A 37 10.89 2.57 -18.49
C ASN A 37 11.54 2.82 -17.12
N LEU A 38 12.23 3.95 -16.94
CA LEU A 38 12.95 4.26 -15.70
C LEU A 38 12.46 5.58 -15.11
N ILE A 39 12.21 5.55 -13.82
CA ILE A 39 11.86 6.71 -13.00
C ILE A 39 12.76 6.79 -11.77
N THR A 40 12.95 8.00 -11.26
CA THR A 40 13.57 8.18 -9.94
C THR A 40 12.55 7.87 -8.86
N GLY A 41 12.79 6.84 -8.09
CA GLY A 41 11.93 6.45 -7.00
C GLY A 41 12.71 6.12 -5.74
N THR A 42 12.02 6.18 -4.61
CA THR A 42 12.60 5.73 -3.34
C THR A 42 12.78 4.21 -3.34
N ARG A 43 13.72 3.74 -2.53
CA ARG A 43 13.87 2.30 -2.32
C ARG A 43 12.55 1.69 -1.80
N TYR A 44 11.90 2.36 -0.86
CA TYR A 44 10.65 1.88 -0.26
C TYR A 44 9.53 1.74 -1.30
N MET A 45 9.31 2.75 -2.15
CA MET A 45 8.35 2.62 -3.25
C MET A 45 8.67 1.42 -4.14
N ASN A 46 9.95 1.24 -4.50
CA ASN A 46 10.35 0.17 -5.40
C ASN A 46 10.18 -1.23 -4.79
N THR A 47 10.57 -1.44 -3.52
CA THR A 47 10.62 -2.76 -2.89
C THR A 47 9.36 -3.12 -2.11
N GLU A 48 8.76 -2.16 -1.43
CA GLU A 48 7.58 -2.39 -0.59
C GLU A 48 6.28 -1.97 -1.31
N GLY A 49 6.36 -0.95 -2.17
CA GLY A 49 5.23 -0.46 -2.94
C GLY A 49 4.96 -1.28 -4.20
N MET A 50 5.89 -1.26 -5.15
CA MET A 50 5.68 -1.79 -6.50
C MET A 50 5.91 -3.30 -6.61
N LEU A 51 7.00 -3.81 -6.03
CA LEU A 51 7.45 -5.20 -6.21
C LEU A 51 6.39 -6.27 -5.89
N PRO A 52 5.54 -6.14 -4.84
CA PRO A 52 4.49 -7.12 -4.59
C PRO A 52 3.50 -7.27 -5.74
N PHE A 53 3.12 -6.15 -6.39
CA PHE A 53 2.20 -6.15 -7.53
C PHE A 53 2.86 -6.65 -8.81
N GLU A 54 4.14 -6.32 -9.03
CA GLU A 54 4.93 -6.87 -10.14
C GLU A 54 5.06 -8.39 -10.02
N ASN A 55 5.31 -8.90 -8.80
CA ASN A 55 5.38 -10.33 -8.53
C ASN A 55 4.04 -11.02 -8.81
N MET A 56 2.92 -10.41 -8.38
CA MET A 56 1.58 -10.94 -8.64
C MET A 56 1.34 -11.13 -10.15
N VAL A 57 1.70 -10.15 -10.97
CA VAL A 57 1.59 -10.25 -12.43
C VAL A 57 2.52 -11.32 -12.98
N ALA A 58 3.79 -11.34 -12.55
CA ALA A 58 4.79 -12.29 -13.02
C ALA A 58 4.44 -13.73 -12.66
N ASP A 59 3.93 -13.96 -11.44
CA ASP A 59 3.53 -15.29 -10.97
C ASP A 59 2.33 -15.80 -11.78
N TYR A 60 1.30 -14.96 -11.98
CA TYR A 60 0.15 -15.32 -12.79
C TYR A 60 0.55 -15.72 -14.22
N VAL A 61 1.35 -14.91 -14.91
CA VAL A 61 1.81 -15.20 -16.27
C VAL A 61 2.63 -16.49 -16.29
N ARG A 62 3.51 -16.72 -15.33
CA ARG A 62 4.35 -17.92 -15.23
C ARG A 62 3.54 -19.18 -14.96
N GLU A 63 2.54 -19.10 -14.09
CA GLU A 63 1.74 -20.27 -13.70
C GLU A 63 0.69 -20.65 -14.74
N THR A 64 0.13 -19.68 -15.45
CA THR A 64 -0.99 -19.92 -16.37
C THR A 64 -0.61 -19.87 -17.84
N GLY A 65 0.44 -19.14 -18.21
CA GLY A 65 0.77 -18.81 -19.59
C GLY A 65 -0.17 -17.76 -20.21
N ASN A 66 -1.11 -17.23 -19.45
CA ASN A 66 -2.10 -16.25 -19.89
C ASN A 66 -1.51 -14.82 -19.91
N HIS A 67 -2.25 -13.90 -20.54
CA HIS A 67 -1.85 -12.51 -20.68
C HIS A 67 -2.43 -11.63 -19.60
N VAL A 68 -1.70 -10.54 -19.27
CA VAL A 68 -2.14 -9.49 -18.37
C VAL A 68 -2.03 -8.14 -19.09
N MET A 69 -3.11 -7.39 -19.14
CA MET A 69 -3.04 -5.97 -19.45
C MET A 69 -2.45 -5.26 -18.25
N TYR A 70 -1.27 -4.64 -18.41
CA TYR A 70 -0.55 -4.00 -17.33
C TYR A 70 -0.11 -2.60 -17.72
N ARG A 71 -0.40 -1.63 -16.87
CA ARG A 71 -0.03 -0.22 -17.07
C ARG A 71 0.54 0.37 -15.79
N VAL A 72 1.64 1.10 -15.91
CA VAL A 72 2.23 1.87 -14.82
C VAL A 72 2.39 3.31 -15.29
N THR A 73 1.77 4.23 -14.58
CA THR A 73 1.74 5.65 -14.91
C THR A 73 2.37 6.45 -13.77
N PRO A 74 3.52 7.11 -13.98
CA PRO A 74 4.06 8.03 -12.98
C PRO A 74 3.18 9.28 -12.90
N VAL A 75 2.94 9.75 -11.68
CA VAL A 75 2.11 10.92 -11.39
C VAL A 75 2.99 12.00 -10.78
N PHE A 76 2.93 13.20 -11.35
CA PHE A 76 3.67 14.38 -10.90
C PHE A 76 2.68 15.49 -10.55
N GLU A 77 2.95 16.23 -9.50
CA GLU A 77 2.24 17.44 -9.18
C GLU A 77 2.94 18.64 -9.86
N GLY A 78 2.21 19.37 -10.69
CA GLY A 78 2.74 20.55 -11.39
C GLY A 78 4.04 20.27 -12.14
N ASP A 79 5.06 21.09 -11.90
CA ASP A 79 6.39 20.99 -12.52
C ASP A 79 7.41 20.24 -11.64
N ASN A 80 6.96 19.48 -10.65
CA ASN A 80 7.83 18.71 -9.78
C ASN A 80 8.73 17.77 -10.59
N LEU A 81 10.01 17.71 -10.21
CA LEU A 81 10.99 16.85 -10.87
C LEU A 81 10.93 15.40 -10.38
N LEU A 82 10.38 15.17 -9.20
CA LEU A 82 10.15 13.86 -8.62
C LEU A 82 8.66 13.54 -8.64
N SER A 83 8.28 12.33 -9.06
CA SER A 83 6.87 11.91 -9.03
C SER A 83 6.38 11.72 -7.61
N ASP A 84 5.10 12.03 -7.36
CA ASP A 84 4.43 11.72 -6.10
C ASP A 84 4.30 10.21 -5.87
N GLY A 85 4.27 9.46 -6.97
CA GLY A 85 4.19 8.02 -6.99
C GLY A 85 3.87 7.48 -8.37
N VAL A 86 3.46 6.23 -8.42
CA VAL A 86 3.04 5.54 -9.63
C VAL A 86 1.67 4.91 -9.45
N LEU A 87 0.79 5.08 -10.45
CA LEU A 87 -0.45 4.34 -10.56
C LEU A 87 -0.17 3.05 -11.31
N MET A 88 -0.41 1.91 -10.66
CA MET A 88 -0.25 0.58 -11.23
C MET A 88 -1.62 -0.06 -11.47
N GLU A 89 -1.86 -0.52 -12.68
CA GLU A 89 -3.14 -1.10 -13.08
C GLU A 89 -2.89 -2.42 -13.80
N ALA A 90 -3.61 -3.45 -13.44
CA ALA A 90 -3.52 -4.74 -14.10
C ALA A 90 -4.86 -5.43 -14.20
N LYS A 91 -5.05 -6.18 -15.30
CA LYS A 91 -6.19 -7.06 -15.51
C LYS A 91 -5.75 -8.26 -16.36
N SER A 92 -5.96 -9.47 -15.85
CA SER A 92 -5.77 -10.69 -16.63
C SER A 92 -6.81 -10.76 -17.74
N VAL A 93 -6.38 -11.24 -18.92
CA VAL A 93 -7.16 -11.14 -20.16
C VAL A 93 -8.12 -12.30 -20.31
N GLU A 94 -7.62 -13.54 -20.31
CA GLU A 94 -8.37 -14.73 -20.66
C GLU A 94 -9.48 -15.05 -19.66
N ASP A 95 -9.28 -14.73 -18.40
CA ASP A 95 -10.23 -14.95 -17.31
C ASP A 95 -10.98 -13.67 -16.89
N ASN A 96 -10.82 -12.58 -17.68
CA ASN A 96 -11.47 -11.29 -17.49
C ASN A 96 -11.21 -10.66 -16.10
N GLY A 97 -10.03 -10.86 -15.53
CA GLY A 97 -9.60 -10.29 -14.27
C GLY A 97 -9.80 -11.21 -13.05
N ALA A 98 -10.18 -12.46 -13.25
CA ALA A 98 -10.36 -13.39 -12.13
C ALA A 98 -9.02 -13.78 -11.46
N GLY A 99 -7.93 -13.81 -12.21
CA GLY A 99 -6.59 -14.12 -11.69
C GLY A 99 -5.82 -12.91 -11.20
N VAL A 100 -5.85 -11.81 -11.97
CA VAL A 100 -5.20 -10.54 -11.61
C VAL A 100 -6.14 -9.38 -11.91
N LEU A 101 -6.47 -8.61 -10.90
CA LEU A 101 -7.21 -7.36 -11.04
C LEU A 101 -6.81 -6.39 -9.93
N PHE A 102 -6.12 -5.29 -10.28
CA PHE A 102 -5.84 -4.21 -9.32
C PHE A 102 -5.72 -2.85 -9.99
N ASN A 103 -5.95 -1.81 -9.19
CA ASN A 103 -5.70 -0.41 -9.47
C ASN A 103 -5.19 0.20 -8.18
N VAL A 104 -3.87 0.42 -8.08
CA VAL A 104 -3.21 0.84 -6.85
C VAL A 104 -2.27 1.99 -7.10
N PHE A 105 -2.15 2.89 -6.13
CA PHE A 105 -1.19 3.98 -6.16
C PHE A 105 -0.06 3.72 -5.16
N CYS A 106 1.16 3.58 -5.69
CA CYS A 106 2.36 3.41 -4.89
C CYS A 106 3.04 4.76 -4.68
N TYR A 107 2.99 5.27 -3.46
CA TYR A 107 3.58 6.58 -3.11
C TYR A 107 5.10 6.55 -3.16
N ASN A 108 5.70 7.59 -3.73
CA ASN A 108 7.16 7.78 -3.78
C ASN A 108 7.68 8.36 -2.47
N VAL A 109 7.52 7.63 -1.40
CA VAL A 109 7.89 8.00 -0.03
C VAL A 109 8.97 7.08 0.53
N GLN A 110 9.64 7.53 1.59
CA GLN A 110 10.51 6.70 2.40
C GLN A 110 10.22 6.98 3.87
N PRO A 111 9.78 5.98 4.68
CA PRO A 111 9.55 6.17 6.10
C PRO A 111 10.77 6.78 6.80
N GLY A 112 10.54 7.79 7.61
CA GLY A 112 11.60 8.52 8.33
C GLY A 112 12.38 9.54 7.52
N ILE A 113 11.98 9.82 6.27
CA ILE A 113 12.60 10.81 5.40
C ILE A 113 11.55 11.80 4.89
N ILE A 114 11.87 13.09 4.96
CA ILE A 114 11.13 14.16 4.30
C ILE A 114 11.74 14.37 2.93
N ILE A 115 10.91 14.43 1.90
CA ILE A 115 11.32 14.60 0.51
C ILE A 115 10.72 15.90 -0.03
N ASN A 116 11.53 16.72 -0.69
CA ASN A 116 11.06 17.83 -1.52
C ASN A 116 10.91 17.32 -2.96
N TYR A 117 9.68 17.22 -3.44
CA TYR A 117 9.38 16.68 -4.78
C TYR A 117 9.73 17.65 -5.91
N GLU A 118 9.82 18.96 -5.64
CA GLU A 118 10.24 19.94 -6.64
C GLU A 118 11.63 19.67 -7.17
N ASN A 119 12.56 19.27 -6.30
CA ASN A 119 13.99 19.18 -6.63
C ASN A 119 14.68 17.89 -6.21
N GLY A 120 14.01 17.02 -5.45
CA GLY A 120 14.55 15.75 -4.95
C GLY A 120 15.45 15.88 -3.72
N GLU A 121 15.57 17.07 -3.12
CA GLU A 121 16.25 17.23 -1.84
C GLU A 121 15.53 16.45 -0.74
N SER A 122 16.27 16.00 0.27
CA SER A 122 15.69 15.19 1.34
C SER A 122 16.43 15.41 2.66
N MET A 123 15.74 15.16 3.75
CA MET A 123 16.30 15.21 5.09
C MET A 123 15.70 14.11 5.97
N ALA A 124 16.48 13.64 6.94
CA ALA A 124 15.96 12.72 7.95
C ALA A 124 14.85 13.41 8.74
N ASP A 125 13.74 12.70 8.91
CA ASP A 125 12.70 13.11 9.80
C ASP A 125 13.14 12.85 11.25
N GLY A 126 13.40 13.89 12.00
CA GLY A 126 13.79 13.79 13.41
C GLY A 126 12.70 13.21 14.33
N ALA A 127 11.51 12.93 13.82
CA ALA A 127 10.41 12.30 14.55
C ALA A 127 10.34 10.79 14.23
N SER A 128 10.08 9.98 15.25
CA SER A 128 9.77 8.55 15.03
C SER A 128 8.60 8.40 14.05
N PRO A 129 8.65 7.44 13.10
CA PRO A 129 7.59 7.21 12.11
C PRO A 129 6.17 7.15 12.71
N ALA A 130 6.05 6.62 13.92
CA ALA A 130 4.77 6.55 14.65
C ALA A 130 4.22 7.91 15.13
N ALA A 131 5.07 8.93 15.27
CA ALA A 131 4.64 10.25 15.74
C ALA A 131 4.03 11.11 14.61
N LYS A 132 4.48 10.94 13.36
CA LYS A 132 4.03 11.74 12.21
C LYS A 132 2.70 11.33 11.63
N ILE A 133 2.38 10.04 11.64
CA ILE A 133 1.04 9.58 11.23
C ILE A 133 -0.03 10.29 12.09
N LYS A 134 0.26 10.50 13.38
CA LYS A 134 -0.63 11.26 14.28
C LYS A 134 -0.72 12.74 13.92
N GLN A 135 0.38 13.38 13.52
CA GLN A 135 0.40 14.81 13.18
C GLN A 135 -0.32 15.10 11.85
N THR A 136 -0.06 14.32 10.79
CA THR A 136 -0.73 14.49 9.49
C THR A 136 -2.24 14.25 9.56
N VAL A 137 -2.69 13.34 10.43
CA VAL A 137 -4.13 13.11 10.69
C VAL A 137 -4.75 14.29 11.46
N GLN A 138 -3.98 14.92 12.36
CA GLN A 138 -4.44 16.06 13.12
C GLN A 138 -4.53 17.33 12.26
N GLU A 139 -3.56 17.57 11.39
CA GLU A 139 -3.54 18.72 10.46
C GLU A 139 -4.67 18.62 9.43
N ARG A 140 -4.96 17.45 8.89
CA ARG A 140 -6.12 17.23 7.99
C ARG A 140 -7.48 17.44 8.69
N LYS A 141 -7.57 17.23 10.01
CA LYS A 141 -8.78 17.53 10.76
C LYS A 141 -9.01 19.02 10.97
N THR A 142 -7.94 19.81 11.15
CA THR A 142 -8.05 21.26 11.31
C THR A 142 -8.39 21.98 10.01
N GLU A 143 -7.88 21.52 8.86
CA GLU A 143 -8.22 22.09 7.54
C GLU A 143 -9.67 21.76 7.10
N ALA A 144 -10.26 20.65 7.59
CA ALA A 144 -11.65 20.30 7.27
C ALA A 144 -12.69 21.10 8.07
N GLU A 145 -12.28 21.81 9.14
CA GLU A 145 -13.21 22.58 9.97
C GLU A 145 -13.43 24.02 9.50
N GLU A 146 -12.67 24.53 8.52
CA GLU A 146 -12.75 25.95 8.05
C GLU A 146 -13.61 26.17 6.80
N VAL A 147 -14.40 25.22 6.34
CA VAL A 147 -15.35 25.45 5.22
C VAL A 147 -16.77 25.60 5.76
N PRO A 148 -17.42 26.76 5.60
CA PRO A 148 -18.79 26.95 6.08
C PRO A 148 -19.79 26.23 5.18
N VAL A 149 -20.44 25.18 5.69
CA VAL A 149 -21.55 24.49 5.03
C VAL A 149 -22.86 24.90 5.70
N ALA A 150 -23.75 25.48 4.91
CA ALA A 150 -25.12 25.73 5.31
C ALA A 150 -25.98 24.47 5.19
N GLY A 151 -26.74 24.15 6.23
CA GLY A 151 -27.90 23.25 6.19
C GLY A 151 -27.68 21.83 6.70
N LYS A 152 -28.16 21.60 7.94
CA LYS A 152 -28.23 20.32 8.64
C LYS A 152 -29.35 19.42 8.09
N PRO A 153 -29.20 18.07 8.14
CA PRO A 153 -29.94 17.34 9.17
C PRO A 153 -29.05 16.43 10.02
N GLU A 154 -29.51 16.17 11.23
CA GLU A 154 -28.96 15.33 12.28
C GLU A 154 -28.55 13.93 11.78
N ALA A 155 -27.35 13.51 12.10
CA ALA A 155 -26.92 12.13 12.02
C ALA A 155 -25.98 11.79 13.19
N GLU A 156 -26.14 10.59 13.72
CA GLU A 156 -25.46 9.99 14.86
C GLU A 156 -23.93 10.14 14.84
N GLU A 157 -23.33 10.25 16.02
CA GLU A 157 -21.89 10.35 16.24
C GLU A 157 -21.13 9.18 15.58
N ALA A 158 -20.25 9.49 14.63
CA ALA A 158 -19.30 8.53 14.11
C ALA A 158 -18.17 8.26 15.11
N PRO A 159 -17.77 7.00 15.33
CA PRO A 159 -16.71 6.66 16.26
C PRO A 159 -15.35 7.21 15.81
N THR A 160 -14.52 7.63 16.78
CA THR A 160 -13.19 8.21 16.54
C THR A 160 -12.24 7.22 15.82
N ALA A 161 -11.30 7.75 15.02
CA ALA A 161 -10.37 6.96 14.20
C ALA A 161 -9.56 5.88 14.97
N GLN A 162 -9.39 6.01 16.27
CA GLN A 162 -8.77 4.99 17.13
C GLN A 162 -9.68 3.79 17.40
N GLN A 163 -11.00 3.99 17.47
CA GLN A 163 -11.97 2.89 17.59
C GLN A 163 -12.17 2.16 16.28
N ALA A 164 -12.05 2.83 15.13
CA ALA A 164 -12.13 2.19 13.81
C ALA A 164 -10.95 1.25 13.52
N ALA A 165 -9.77 1.50 14.11
CA ALA A 165 -8.60 0.62 13.96
C ALA A 165 -8.71 -0.70 14.76
N GLU A 166 -9.56 -0.73 15.81
CA GLU A 166 -9.78 -1.92 16.65
C GLU A 166 -11.14 -2.60 16.40
N THR A 167 -12.01 -2.03 15.57
CA THR A 167 -13.40 -2.48 15.39
C THR A 167 -13.85 -2.65 13.94
N GLY A 168 -12.95 -2.91 13.00
CA GLY A 168 -13.32 -3.28 11.64
C GLY A 168 -14.23 -4.52 11.64
N ALA A 169 -15.17 -4.61 10.67
CA ALA A 169 -16.08 -5.74 10.56
C ALA A 169 -15.37 -7.08 10.32
N TYR A 170 -14.12 -7.01 9.84
CA TYR A 170 -13.28 -8.16 9.54
C TYR A 170 -11.88 -7.98 10.12
N ALA A 171 -11.28 -9.08 10.56
CA ALA A 171 -9.89 -9.14 11.02
C ALA A 171 -9.13 -10.21 10.24
N VAL A 172 -7.94 -9.91 9.77
CA VAL A 172 -7.05 -10.86 9.11
C VAL A 172 -5.92 -11.27 10.04
N ASN A 173 -5.68 -12.56 10.15
CA ASN A 173 -4.52 -13.08 10.85
C ASN A 173 -3.28 -12.90 9.97
N ASP A 174 -2.40 -12.00 10.38
CA ASP A 174 -1.18 -11.61 9.67
C ASP A 174 -0.22 -12.79 9.37
N ARG A 175 -0.28 -13.86 10.15
CA ARG A 175 0.61 -15.02 9.96
C ARG A 175 0.14 -16.03 8.91
N ASN A 176 -1.17 -16.17 8.72
CA ASN A 176 -1.73 -17.22 7.87
C ASN A 176 -2.80 -16.75 6.91
N GLY A 177 -3.07 -15.43 6.85
CA GLY A 177 -4.04 -14.84 5.94
C GLY A 177 -5.50 -15.22 6.19
N LYS A 178 -5.86 -15.86 7.31
CA LYS A 178 -7.26 -16.19 7.60
C LYS A 178 -8.06 -14.96 7.97
N ILE A 179 -9.23 -14.84 7.36
CA ILE A 179 -10.19 -13.75 7.56
C ILE A 179 -11.23 -14.17 8.58
N HIS A 180 -11.47 -13.32 9.57
CA HIS A 180 -12.41 -13.53 10.66
C HIS A 180 -13.45 -12.40 10.69
N LYS A 181 -14.68 -12.69 11.08
CA LYS A 181 -15.69 -11.68 11.41
C LYS A 181 -15.45 -11.16 12.82
N THR A 182 -15.21 -9.87 12.96
CA THR A 182 -14.97 -9.23 14.26
C THR A 182 -16.22 -9.36 15.15
N GLY A 183 -16.00 -9.65 16.42
CA GLY A 183 -17.09 -9.85 17.39
C GLY A 183 -17.88 -11.16 17.25
N GLN A 184 -17.70 -11.94 16.18
CA GLN A 184 -18.35 -13.23 15.97
C GLN A 184 -17.37 -14.42 16.12
N CYS A 185 -16.07 -14.15 16.09
CA CYS A 185 -15.06 -15.17 16.16
C CYS A 185 -14.25 -15.04 17.47
N PRO A 186 -14.06 -16.13 18.23
CA PRO A 186 -13.23 -16.11 19.44
C PRO A 186 -11.79 -15.66 19.19
N ALA A 187 -11.30 -15.81 17.95
CA ALA A 187 -9.97 -15.35 17.56
C ALA A 187 -9.83 -13.82 17.46
N THR A 188 -10.93 -13.06 17.45
CA THR A 188 -10.94 -11.59 17.39
C THR A 188 -11.16 -10.91 18.74
N GLY A 189 -11.26 -11.69 19.84
CA GLY A 189 -11.39 -11.18 21.20
C GLY A 189 -10.09 -11.30 22.01
N ASP A 190 -10.15 -10.98 23.29
CA ASP A 190 -9.00 -10.96 24.22
C ASP A 190 -8.72 -12.33 24.86
N GLY A 191 -9.31 -13.40 24.36
CA GLY A 191 -9.20 -14.75 24.95
C GLY A 191 -7.90 -15.49 24.60
N GLU A 192 -7.74 -16.68 25.20
CA GLU A 192 -6.57 -17.57 25.03
C GLU A 192 -6.28 -17.94 23.56
N HIS A 193 -7.28 -17.84 22.68
CA HIS A 193 -7.19 -18.12 21.25
C HIS A 193 -7.16 -16.84 20.39
N ALA A 194 -6.98 -15.67 21.01
CA ALA A 194 -6.91 -14.40 20.29
C ALA A 194 -5.69 -14.34 19.33
N MET A 195 -5.89 -13.70 18.21
CA MET A 195 -4.80 -13.39 17.29
C MET A 195 -3.82 -12.42 17.94
N LYS A 196 -2.53 -12.69 17.83
CA LYS A 196 -1.49 -11.83 18.45
C LYS A 196 -1.35 -10.46 17.79
N SER A 197 -1.69 -10.36 16.50
CA SER A 197 -1.57 -9.13 15.72
C SER A 197 -2.62 -9.14 14.61
N PRO A 198 -3.92 -8.95 14.93
CA PRO A 198 -4.95 -8.86 13.92
C PRO A 198 -4.85 -7.51 13.19
N ILE A 199 -5.09 -7.52 11.88
CA ILE A 199 -5.27 -6.31 11.08
C ILE A 199 -6.75 -6.22 10.73
N TYR A 200 -7.37 -5.09 11.04
CA TYR A 200 -8.81 -4.88 10.90
C TYR A 200 -9.17 -4.14 9.62
N PHE A 201 -10.30 -4.53 9.03
CA PHE A 201 -10.83 -3.99 7.78
C PHE A 201 -12.31 -3.69 7.90
N GLY A 202 -12.77 -2.64 7.22
CA GLY A 202 -14.19 -2.25 7.18
C GLY A 202 -15.03 -3.20 6.34
N THR A 203 -14.48 -3.70 5.23
CA THR A 203 -15.18 -4.57 4.27
C THR A 203 -14.47 -5.93 4.12
N TYR A 204 -15.24 -6.91 3.61
CA TYR A 204 -14.69 -8.23 3.31
C TYR A 204 -13.69 -8.19 2.16
N GLU A 205 -13.96 -7.37 1.15
CA GLU A 205 -13.12 -7.20 -0.03
C GLU A 205 -11.73 -6.66 0.33
N GLU A 206 -11.64 -5.69 1.24
CA GLU A 206 -10.37 -5.18 1.76
C GLU A 206 -9.59 -6.26 2.54
N ALA A 207 -10.28 -6.97 3.42
CA ALA A 207 -9.71 -8.07 4.19
C ALA A 207 -9.22 -9.22 3.28
N GLU A 208 -9.95 -9.53 2.22
CA GLU A 208 -9.60 -10.56 1.26
C GLU A 208 -8.39 -10.15 0.42
N ALA A 209 -8.35 -8.91 -0.07
CA ALA A 209 -7.20 -8.37 -0.80
C ALA A 209 -5.92 -8.42 0.04
N TYR A 210 -6.00 -7.99 1.30
CA TYR A 210 -4.87 -8.09 2.22
C TYR A 210 -4.47 -9.56 2.50
N SER A 211 -5.44 -10.43 2.74
CA SER A 211 -5.20 -11.87 2.94
C SER A 211 -4.47 -12.51 1.75
N PHE A 212 -4.81 -12.11 0.52
CA PHE A 212 -4.11 -12.57 -0.68
C PHE A 212 -2.66 -12.06 -0.74
N SER A 213 -2.40 -10.84 -0.31
CA SER A 213 -1.05 -10.27 -0.33
C SER A 213 -0.08 -11.01 0.60
N ILE A 214 -0.54 -11.47 1.76
CA ILE A 214 0.31 -12.12 2.77
C ILE A 214 0.32 -13.65 2.69
N ALA A 215 -0.72 -14.27 2.14
CA ALA A 215 -0.87 -15.72 2.05
C ALA A 215 -1.49 -16.13 0.70
N PRO A 216 -0.82 -15.93 -0.44
CA PRO A 216 -1.37 -16.17 -1.77
C PRO A 216 -1.79 -17.62 -2.02
N LYS A 217 -1.15 -18.58 -1.36
CA LYS A 217 -1.44 -20.04 -1.48
C LYS A 217 -2.53 -20.55 -0.53
N GLN A 218 -3.20 -19.68 0.20
CA GLN A 218 -4.24 -20.05 1.16
C GLN A 218 -5.56 -20.37 0.45
N ASP A 219 -5.91 -21.64 0.31
CA ASP A 219 -7.15 -22.09 -0.38
C ASP A 219 -8.43 -21.75 0.39
N LYS A 220 -8.39 -21.74 1.72
CA LYS A 220 -9.55 -21.45 2.59
C LYS A 220 -9.26 -20.23 3.45
N ARG A 221 -9.58 -19.04 2.93
CA ARG A 221 -9.34 -17.78 3.62
C ARG A 221 -10.34 -17.49 4.72
N LYS A 222 -11.57 -17.90 4.56
CA LYS A 222 -12.61 -17.75 5.59
C LYS A 222 -12.35 -18.66 6.78
N CYS A 223 -12.46 -18.11 7.97
CA CYS A 223 -12.34 -18.89 9.20
C CYS A 223 -13.57 -19.81 9.33
N GLY A 224 -13.34 -21.11 9.50
CA GLY A 224 -14.42 -22.11 9.63
C GLY A 224 -15.30 -21.96 10.87
N ASN A 225 -14.93 -21.11 11.83
CA ASN A 225 -15.69 -20.91 13.08
C ASN A 225 -16.64 -19.72 13.02
N CYS A 226 -16.50 -18.81 12.03
CA CYS A 226 -17.30 -17.60 11.93
C CYS A 226 -17.92 -17.35 10.53
N TRP A 227 -17.90 -18.39 9.67
CA TRP A 227 -18.52 -18.37 8.33
C TRP A 227 -19.41 -19.58 8.09
#